data_e2eda8fbdf5b67a7be7cd718ee98133c
#
_entry.id   e2eda8fbdf5b67a7be7cd718ee98133c
#
_cell.length_a   1.000
_cell.length_b   1.000
_cell.length_c   1.000
_cell.angle_alpha   90.00
_cell.angle_beta   90.00
_cell.angle_gamma   90.00
#
_symmetry.space_group_name_H-M   'P 1'
#
loop_
_entity.id
_entity.type
_entity.pdbx_description
1 polymer ?
#
loop_
_entity_poly.entity_id
_entity_poly.type
_entity_poly.pdbx_seq_one_letter_code
_entity_poly.pdbx_strand_id
1 'polypeptide(L)'
;MKLYGEFVPGTDSWLSLSLMRTQQKMNGEWIPMPTDQRYAVNLHFTDYFPGTKRWKMTLRLAYADGLPFGAPHRGLEGQNFRAPAYKRADIGMSFLAYRSDNGSSRSAVKNIWIGLDCLNLFGISNVNSYYWVTDVTNRQWAVPNYLTGRQINGKITVDF
;
A
#
# COMPACT_ATOMS: atom_id res chain seq x y z
N MET A 1 12.49 4.01 -10.29
CA MET A 1 12.44 3.04 -11.40
C MET A 1 11.12 2.31 -11.36
N LYS A 2 10.45 2.15 -12.49
CA LYS A 2 9.19 1.41 -12.59
C LYS A 2 9.32 0.43 -13.76
N LEU A 3 9.08 -0.85 -13.48
CA LEU A 3 9.04 -1.92 -14.48
C LEU A 3 7.58 -2.31 -14.69
N TYR A 4 7.17 -2.31 -15.95
CA TYR A 4 5.87 -2.83 -16.38
C TYR A 4 6.07 -4.13 -17.12
N GLY A 5 5.17 -5.07 -16.93
CA GLY A 5 5.11 -6.31 -17.70
C GLY A 5 3.68 -6.77 -17.84
N GLU A 6 3.28 -7.12 -19.04
CA GLU A 6 2.06 -7.84 -19.32
C GLU A 6 2.44 -9.31 -19.43
N PHE A 7 2.32 -10.06 -18.33
CA PHE A 7 2.65 -11.50 -18.32
C PHE A 7 1.57 -12.32 -19.04
N VAL A 8 0.33 -11.83 -19.02
CA VAL A 8 -0.80 -12.38 -19.76
C VAL A 8 -1.57 -11.23 -20.40
N PRO A 9 -1.97 -11.33 -21.68
CA PRO A 9 -2.75 -10.29 -22.36
C PRO A 9 -3.98 -9.87 -21.56
N GLY A 10 -4.09 -8.56 -21.27
CA GLY A 10 -5.19 -7.96 -20.51
C GLY A 10 -4.98 -7.95 -18.98
N THR A 11 -3.75 -8.19 -18.49
CA THR A 11 -3.42 -8.05 -17.07
C THR A 11 -2.25 -7.08 -16.87
N ASP A 12 -2.42 -6.14 -15.93
CA ASP A 12 -1.38 -5.16 -15.60
C ASP A 12 -0.58 -5.64 -14.38
N SER A 13 0.71 -5.84 -14.58
CA SER A 13 1.64 -6.13 -13.48
C SER A 13 2.78 -5.13 -13.49
N TRP A 14 3.18 -4.64 -12.32
CA TRP A 14 4.26 -3.69 -12.22
C TRP A 14 5.01 -3.80 -10.90
N LEU A 15 6.29 -3.48 -10.96
CA LEU A 15 7.18 -3.31 -9.83
C LEU A 15 7.72 -1.88 -9.82
N SER A 16 7.61 -1.20 -8.72
CA SER A 16 8.18 0.14 -8.52
C SER A 16 9.21 0.10 -7.40
N LEU A 17 10.38 0.64 -7.67
CA LEU A 17 11.45 0.89 -6.70
C LEU A 17 11.75 2.38 -6.68
N SER A 18 11.67 2.98 -5.50
CA SER A 18 12.05 4.37 -5.25
C SER A 18 13.16 4.41 -4.21
N LEU A 19 14.23 5.15 -4.52
CA LEU A 19 15.30 5.48 -3.58
C LEU A 19 15.35 6.99 -3.48
N MET A 20 15.30 7.51 -2.26
CA MET A 20 15.23 8.95 -2.01
C MET A 20 16.00 9.30 -0.74
N ARG A 21 16.58 10.49 -0.72
CA ARG A 21 17.15 11.08 0.50
C ARG A 21 16.81 12.56 0.52
N THR A 22 16.05 12.98 1.52
CA THR A 22 15.61 14.36 1.65
C THR A 22 16.13 14.94 2.95
N GLN A 23 17.07 15.87 2.86
CA GLN A 23 17.73 16.47 4.02
C GLN A 23 17.82 17.99 3.85
N GLN A 24 17.84 18.70 4.97
CA GLN A 24 18.10 20.13 5.02
C GLN A 24 19.36 20.39 5.85
N LYS A 25 20.21 21.30 5.40
CA LYS A 25 21.37 21.73 6.18
C LYS A 25 20.96 22.85 7.13
N MET A 26 21.12 22.62 8.44
CA MET A 26 20.86 23.59 9.50
C MET A 26 22.06 23.60 10.45
N ASN A 27 22.56 24.79 10.80
CA ASN A 27 23.70 24.96 11.72
C ASN A 27 24.94 24.11 11.37
N GLY A 28 25.15 23.83 10.07
CA GLY A 28 26.28 23.01 9.60
C GLY A 28 25.99 21.51 9.52
N GLU A 29 24.93 21.00 10.10
CA GLU A 29 24.53 19.60 10.12
C GLU A 29 23.41 19.29 9.10
N TRP A 30 23.41 18.06 8.55
CA TRP A 30 22.36 17.57 7.66
C TRP A 30 21.28 16.87 8.46
N ILE A 31 20.07 17.45 8.46
CA ILE A 31 18.92 16.97 9.21
C ILE A 31 17.92 16.34 8.23
N PRO A 32 17.42 15.11 8.49
CA PRO A 32 16.41 14.50 7.64
C PRO A 32 15.10 15.28 7.70
N MET A 33 14.47 15.50 6.54
CA MET A 33 13.15 16.09 6.46
C MET A 33 12.07 15.09 6.88
N PRO A 34 10.89 15.52 7.34
CA PRO A 34 9.77 14.63 7.70
C PRO A 34 9.34 13.68 6.57
N THR A 35 9.66 14.03 5.34
CA THR A 35 9.36 13.26 4.13
C THR A 35 10.50 12.34 3.68
N ASP A 36 11.60 12.24 4.46
CA ASP A 36 12.78 11.44 4.12
C ASP A 36 12.48 9.94 4.23
N GLN A 37 11.88 9.38 3.19
CA GLN A 37 11.64 7.95 3.03
C GLN A 37 12.72 7.36 2.12
N ARG A 38 13.73 6.69 2.69
CA ARG A 38 14.95 6.32 1.95
C ARG A 38 14.71 5.31 0.86
N TYR A 39 13.75 4.42 1.01
CA TYR A 39 13.35 3.45 -0.01
C TYR A 39 11.86 3.15 0.07
N ALA A 40 11.29 2.83 -1.10
CA ALA A 40 9.95 2.27 -1.19
C ALA A 40 9.91 1.27 -2.35
N VAL A 41 9.36 0.09 -2.07
CA VAL A 41 9.15 -1.00 -3.04
C VAL A 41 7.67 -1.32 -3.07
N ASN A 42 7.09 -1.29 -4.26
CA ASN A 42 5.69 -1.65 -4.46
C ASN A 42 5.61 -2.64 -5.63
N LEU A 43 4.94 -3.75 -5.40
CA LEU A 43 4.60 -4.75 -6.39
C LEU A 43 3.08 -4.81 -6.54
N HIS A 44 2.62 -4.76 -7.77
CA HIS A 44 1.26 -5.11 -8.15
C HIS A 44 1.32 -6.20 -9.20
N PHE A 45 0.69 -7.30 -8.93
CA PHE A 45 0.61 -8.44 -9.81
C PHE A 45 -0.84 -8.86 -9.97
N THR A 46 -1.28 -8.98 -11.21
CA THR A 46 -2.61 -9.49 -11.53
C THR A 46 -2.46 -10.54 -12.62
N ASP A 47 -3.09 -11.69 -12.43
CA ASP A 47 -3.07 -12.75 -13.42
C ASP A 47 -4.34 -13.60 -13.35
N TYR A 48 -4.60 -14.35 -14.42
CA TYR A 48 -5.63 -15.36 -14.44
C TYR A 48 -5.11 -16.68 -13.87
N PHE A 49 -6.02 -17.46 -13.28
CA PHE A 49 -5.68 -18.81 -12.85
C PHE A 49 -5.30 -19.67 -14.05
N PRO A 50 -4.26 -20.49 -13.94
CA PRO A 50 -3.86 -21.39 -15.02
C PRO A 50 -5.04 -22.26 -15.52
N GLY A 51 -5.21 -22.30 -16.85
CA GLY A 51 -6.27 -23.08 -17.50
C GLY A 51 -7.66 -22.43 -17.51
N THR A 52 -7.85 -21.25 -16.92
CA THR A 52 -9.16 -20.59 -16.95
C THR A 52 -9.06 -19.07 -16.96
N LYS A 53 -9.86 -18.42 -17.82
CA LYS A 53 -10.01 -16.95 -17.81
C LYS A 53 -11.18 -16.48 -16.94
N ARG A 54 -11.77 -17.37 -16.14
CA ARG A 54 -12.89 -17.04 -15.25
C ARG A 54 -12.44 -16.60 -13.85
N TRP A 55 -11.24 -16.96 -13.45
CA TRP A 55 -10.68 -16.58 -12.16
C TRP A 55 -9.49 -15.67 -12.36
N LYS A 56 -9.50 -14.51 -11.70
CA LYS A 56 -8.43 -13.54 -11.67
C LYS A 56 -7.93 -13.38 -10.23
N MET A 57 -6.63 -13.42 -10.05
CA MET A 57 -5.96 -13.19 -8.78
C MET A 57 -5.20 -11.87 -8.83
N THR A 58 -5.20 -11.15 -7.74
CA THR A 58 -4.42 -9.92 -7.56
C THR A 58 -3.57 -10.05 -6.30
N LEU A 59 -2.29 -9.72 -6.40
CA LEU A 59 -1.36 -9.61 -5.28
C LEU A 59 -0.79 -8.19 -5.27
N ARG A 60 -0.80 -7.55 -4.10
CA ARG A 60 -0.12 -6.27 -3.88
C ARG A 60 0.80 -6.40 -2.69
N LEU A 61 2.05 -6.00 -2.87
CA LEU A 61 3.04 -5.92 -1.80
C LEU A 61 3.56 -4.49 -1.73
N ALA A 62 3.64 -3.96 -0.52
CA ALA A 62 4.24 -2.67 -0.25
C ALA A 62 5.23 -2.78 0.91
N TYR A 63 6.43 -2.27 0.70
CA TYR A 63 7.48 -2.20 1.69
C TYR A 63 8.19 -0.86 1.57
N ALA A 64 8.20 -0.06 2.63
CA ALA A 64 8.80 1.27 2.60
C ALA A 64 9.48 1.59 3.92
N ASP A 65 10.53 2.42 3.86
CA ASP A 65 11.23 2.90 5.04
C ASP A 65 10.30 3.74 5.92
N GLY A 66 10.52 3.69 7.23
CA GLY A 66 9.81 4.54 8.18
C GLY A 66 10.19 6.01 8.01
N LEU A 67 9.25 6.91 8.24
CA LEU A 67 9.48 8.34 8.21
C LEU A 67 10.18 8.82 9.48
N PRO A 68 11.03 9.86 9.39
CA PRO A 68 11.58 10.53 10.56
C PRO A 68 10.47 11.18 11.39
N PHE A 69 10.63 11.13 12.71
CA PHE A 69 9.76 11.86 13.64
C PHE A 69 10.54 12.35 14.84
N GLY A 70 10.02 13.30 15.56
CA GLY A 70 10.68 13.88 16.71
C GLY A 70 9.70 14.35 17.78
N ALA A 71 10.25 14.78 18.93
CA ALA A 71 9.47 15.34 20.00
C ALA A 71 8.84 16.70 19.57
N PRO A 72 7.63 17.03 20.06
CA PRO A 72 6.98 18.29 19.75
C PRO A 72 7.85 19.48 20.24
N HIS A 73 7.68 20.63 19.58
CA HIS A 73 8.35 21.90 19.91
C HIS A 73 9.88 21.93 19.71
N ARG A 74 10.50 20.89 19.14
CA ARG A 74 11.94 20.89 18.84
C ARG A 74 12.31 21.18 17.39
N GLY A 75 11.31 21.53 16.57
CA GLY A 75 11.55 21.81 15.15
C GLY A 75 12.16 20.60 14.40
N LEU A 76 12.80 20.87 13.27
CA LEU A 76 13.46 19.83 12.46
C LEU A 76 14.66 19.20 13.16
N GLU A 77 15.37 19.96 14.00
CA GLU A 77 16.54 19.45 14.77
C GLU A 77 16.17 18.32 15.76
N GLY A 78 14.89 18.24 16.14
CA GLY A 78 14.37 17.20 17.03
C GLY A 78 13.97 15.88 16.35
N GLN A 79 14.10 15.75 15.02
CA GLN A 79 13.72 14.55 14.28
C GLN A 79 14.79 13.46 14.33
N ASN A 80 15.08 12.98 15.54
CA ASN A 80 16.14 12.00 15.79
C ASN A 80 15.65 10.55 15.74
N PHE A 81 14.36 10.32 15.61
CA PHE A 81 13.75 8.99 15.58
C PHE A 81 13.23 8.67 14.18
N ARG A 82 13.12 7.38 13.88
CA ARG A 82 12.53 6.89 12.65
C ARG A 82 11.46 5.86 13.00
N ALA A 83 10.29 6.00 12.37
CA ALA A 83 9.20 5.05 12.53
C ALA A 83 9.59 3.67 11.98
N PRO A 84 8.97 2.59 12.44
CA PRO A 84 9.13 1.27 11.83
C PRO A 84 8.79 1.29 10.35
N ALA A 85 9.46 0.44 9.56
CA ALA A 85 9.18 0.31 8.14
C ALA A 85 7.73 -0.14 7.90
N TYR A 86 7.08 0.51 6.93
CA TYR A 86 5.75 0.14 6.47
C TYR A 86 5.80 -1.18 5.71
N LYS A 87 4.89 -2.11 6.02
CA LYS A 87 4.81 -3.43 5.40
C LYS A 87 3.35 -3.80 5.18
N ARG A 88 2.99 -4.12 3.94
CA ARG A 88 1.62 -4.54 3.64
C ARG A 88 1.60 -5.55 2.51
N ALA A 89 0.77 -6.57 2.67
CA ALA A 89 0.42 -7.51 1.62
C ALA A 89 -1.09 -7.59 1.51
N ASP A 90 -1.60 -7.43 0.30
CA ASP A 90 -3.03 -7.57 -0.01
C ASP A 90 -3.17 -8.69 -1.05
N ILE A 91 -4.22 -9.50 -0.91
CA ILE A 91 -4.58 -10.51 -1.88
C ILE A 91 -6.04 -10.34 -2.29
N GLY A 92 -6.32 -10.51 -3.57
CA GLY A 92 -7.68 -10.43 -4.10
C GLY A 92 -7.95 -11.57 -5.07
N MET A 93 -9.18 -12.03 -5.09
CA MET A 93 -9.69 -12.97 -6.08
C MET A 93 -10.96 -12.42 -6.71
N SER A 94 -11.13 -12.62 -8.00
CA SER A 94 -12.34 -12.23 -8.73
C SER A 94 -12.77 -13.36 -9.63
N PHE A 95 -14.08 -13.61 -9.65
CA PHE A 95 -14.72 -14.63 -10.48
C PHE A 95 -15.63 -13.96 -11.50
N LEU A 96 -15.51 -14.40 -12.76
CA LEU A 96 -16.40 -13.99 -13.84
C LEU A 96 -17.73 -14.73 -13.74
N ALA A 97 -18.71 -14.07 -13.12
CA ALA A 97 -20.04 -14.64 -12.91
C ALA A 97 -20.87 -14.67 -14.17
N TYR A 98 -20.75 -13.62 -15.02
CA TYR A 98 -21.47 -13.51 -16.27
C TYR A 98 -20.57 -12.98 -17.38
N ARG A 99 -20.70 -13.55 -18.58
CA ARG A 99 -20.10 -13.06 -19.82
C ARG A 99 -21.18 -13.13 -20.92
N SER A 100 -21.38 -12.05 -21.62
CA SER A 100 -22.22 -12.06 -22.81
C SER A 100 -21.47 -12.75 -23.95
N ASP A 101 -21.99 -13.85 -24.51
CA ASP A 101 -21.45 -14.47 -25.71
C ASP A 101 -21.66 -13.55 -26.93
N ASN A 102 -20.59 -13.42 -27.72
CA ASN A 102 -20.52 -12.55 -28.90
C ASN A 102 -21.60 -12.92 -29.92
N GLY A 103 -22.63 -12.16 -29.99
CA GLY A 103 -23.67 -12.29 -31.03
C GLY A 103 -24.96 -11.57 -30.73
N SER A 104 -25.29 -11.31 -29.50
CA SER A 104 -26.48 -10.56 -29.14
C SER A 104 -26.15 -9.08 -28.96
N SER A 105 -26.31 -8.31 -30.03
CA SER A 105 -26.20 -6.83 -30.08
C SER A 105 -27.14 -6.10 -29.11
N ARG A 106 -27.84 -6.82 -28.23
CA ARG A 106 -28.87 -6.32 -27.31
C ARG A 106 -28.51 -6.36 -25.85
N SER A 107 -27.38 -7.01 -25.43
CA SER A 107 -27.01 -7.03 -24.04
C SER A 107 -26.18 -5.78 -23.69
N ALA A 108 -26.72 -4.89 -22.88
CA ALA A 108 -26.04 -3.72 -22.38
C ALA A 108 -24.87 -4.11 -21.44
N VAL A 109 -24.89 -5.31 -20.86
CA VAL A 109 -23.85 -5.83 -19.93
C VAL A 109 -23.00 -6.85 -20.65
N LYS A 110 -21.68 -6.62 -20.68
CA LYS A 110 -20.68 -7.52 -21.27
C LYS A 110 -20.16 -8.55 -20.28
N ASN A 111 -19.75 -8.09 -19.10
CA ASN A 111 -19.21 -8.99 -18.07
C ASN A 111 -19.70 -8.55 -16.69
N ILE A 112 -19.83 -9.52 -15.78
CA ILE A 112 -20.02 -9.27 -14.35
C ILE A 112 -18.95 -10.06 -13.60
N TRP A 113 -18.14 -9.34 -12.84
CA TRP A 113 -17.13 -9.91 -11.97
C TRP A 113 -17.55 -9.76 -10.52
N ILE A 114 -17.44 -10.83 -9.74
CA ILE A 114 -17.59 -10.84 -8.29
C ILE A 114 -16.23 -11.09 -7.68
N GLY A 115 -15.82 -10.24 -6.75
CA GLY A 115 -14.49 -10.32 -6.14
C GLY A 115 -14.52 -10.20 -4.63
N LEU A 116 -13.48 -10.75 -4.03
CA LEU A 116 -13.17 -10.66 -2.61
C LEU A 116 -11.71 -10.26 -2.45
N ASP A 117 -11.45 -9.19 -1.71
CA ASP A 117 -10.11 -8.71 -1.42
C ASP A 117 -9.85 -8.80 0.10
N CYS A 118 -8.71 -9.34 0.48
CA CYS A 118 -8.18 -9.29 1.84
C CYS A 118 -7.03 -8.29 1.88
N LEU A 119 -7.26 -7.16 2.52
CA LEU A 119 -6.30 -6.08 2.69
C LEU A 119 -5.52 -6.29 3.99
N ASN A 120 -4.21 -6.00 3.97
CA ASN A 120 -3.31 -6.24 5.08
C ASN A 120 -3.41 -7.70 5.58
N LEU A 121 -3.15 -8.65 4.68
CA LEU A 121 -3.31 -10.10 4.88
C LEU A 121 -2.67 -10.60 6.18
N PHE A 122 -1.50 -10.09 6.54
CA PHE A 122 -0.77 -10.49 7.73
C PHE A 122 -1.20 -9.74 9.01
N GLY A 123 -2.11 -8.76 8.90
CA GLY A 123 -2.58 -7.97 10.04
C GLY A 123 -1.47 -7.12 10.69
N ILE A 124 -0.50 -6.66 9.91
CA ILE A 124 0.64 -5.89 10.42
C ILE A 124 0.15 -4.53 10.91
N SER A 125 0.49 -4.19 12.15
CA SER A 125 0.20 -2.89 12.76
C SER A 125 1.20 -1.84 12.26
N ASN A 126 0.93 -1.25 11.10
CA ASN A 126 1.74 -0.18 10.55
C ASN A 126 1.47 1.13 11.30
N VAL A 127 2.54 1.82 11.69
CA VAL A 127 2.44 3.11 12.36
C VAL A 127 2.20 4.21 11.33
N ASN A 128 1.16 5.01 11.56
CA ASN A 128 0.85 6.21 10.77
C ASN A 128 1.53 7.46 11.35
N SER A 129 1.47 7.63 12.66
CA SER A 129 1.97 8.80 13.37
C SER A 129 2.22 8.46 14.83
N TYR A 130 2.76 9.40 15.58
CA TYR A 130 2.94 9.29 17.03
C TYR A 130 2.23 10.43 17.73
N TYR A 131 1.54 10.11 18.83
CA TYR A 131 1.07 11.07 19.80
C TYR A 131 2.10 11.18 20.93
N TRP A 132 2.34 12.38 21.40
CA TRP A 132 3.19 12.62 22.55
C TRP A 132 2.33 12.86 23.78
N VAL A 133 2.52 12.03 24.79
CA VAL A 133 1.81 12.09 26.06
C VAL A 133 2.82 12.39 27.15
N THR A 134 2.51 13.39 27.97
CA THR A 134 3.32 13.75 29.14
C THR A 134 2.70 13.10 30.39
N ASP A 135 3.48 12.35 31.11
CA ASP A 135 3.07 11.75 32.38
C ASP A 135 3.11 12.73 33.56
N VAL A 136 2.66 12.28 34.72
CA VAL A 136 2.63 13.09 35.96
C VAL A 136 4.03 13.48 36.45
N THR A 137 5.08 12.82 35.95
CA THR A 137 6.49 13.12 36.26
C THR A 137 7.14 14.02 35.20
N ASN A 138 6.34 14.62 34.32
CA ASN A 138 6.76 15.46 33.20
C ASN A 138 7.67 14.77 32.17
N ARG A 139 7.56 13.44 32.04
CA ARG A 139 8.23 12.67 30.99
C ARG A 139 7.33 12.54 29.78
N GLN A 140 7.93 12.66 28.59
CA GLN A 140 7.22 12.55 27.32
C GLN A 140 7.37 11.15 26.73
N TRP A 141 6.24 10.56 26.31
CA TRP A 141 6.15 9.24 25.70
C TRP A 141 5.56 9.33 24.31
N ALA A 142 6.23 8.70 23.35
CA ALA A 142 5.71 8.59 21.98
C ALA A 142 4.77 7.39 21.89
N VAL A 143 3.47 7.63 21.75
CA VAL A 143 2.45 6.59 21.61
C VAL A 143 2.12 6.42 20.13
N PRO A 144 2.30 5.22 19.54
CA PRO A 144 2.04 5.00 18.14
C PRO A 144 0.54 5.02 17.83
N ASN A 145 0.18 5.69 16.75
CA ASN A 145 -1.13 5.61 16.11
C ASN A 145 -1.03 4.69 14.91
N TYR A 146 -1.77 3.60 14.93
CA TYR A 146 -1.70 2.57 13.91
C TYR A 146 -2.71 2.78 12.79
N LEU A 147 -2.31 2.41 11.58
CA LEU A 147 -3.22 2.26 10.44
C LEU A 147 -4.15 1.07 10.65
N THR A 148 -5.18 0.99 9.82
CA THR A 148 -6.19 -0.06 9.85
C THR A 148 -5.55 -1.45 9.73
N GLY A 149 -5.99 -2.37 10.56
CA GLY A 149 -5.60 -3.78 10.53
C GLY A 149 -6.11 -4.51 9.29
N ARG A 150 -6.27 -5.83 9.39
CA ARG A 150 -6.82 -6.64 8.31
C ARG A 150 -8.26 -6.25 8.00
N GLN A 151 -8.57 -6.14 6.70
CA GLN A 151 -9.93 -5.87 6.21
C GLN A 151 -10.28 -6.84 5.09
N ILE A 152 -11.54 -7.26 5.05
CA ILE A 152 -12.11 -8.06 3.97
C ILE A 152 -13.11 -7.18 3.23
N ASN A 153 -12.98 -7.09 1.91
CA ASN A 153 -13.79 -6.25 1.05
C ASN A 153 -14.38 -7.06 -0.11
N GLY A 154 -15.71 -7.07 -0.23
CA GLY A 154 -16.41 -7.62 -1.38
C GLY A 154 -16.60 -6.57 -2.46
N LYS A 155 -16.47 -6.96 -3.74
CA LYS A 155 -16.68 -6.06 -4.89
C LYS A 155 -17.47 -6.73 -6.00
N ILE A 156 -18.25 -5.95 -6.71
CA ILE A 156 -18.92 -6.34 -7.94
C ILE A 156 -18.52 -5.31 -9.00
N THR A 157 -18.02 -5.80 -10.14
CA THR A 157 -17.68 -4.96 -11.30
C THR A 157 -18.55 -5.37 -12.46
N VAL A 158 -19.20 -4.39 -13.09
CA VAL A 158 -20.06 -4.60 -14.26
C VAL A 158 -19.47 -3.82 -15.42
N ASP A 159 -19.14 -4.54 -16.51
CA ASP A 159 -18.66 -3.97 -17.77
C ASP A 159 -19.83 -3.87 -18.75
N PHE A 160 -20.03 -2.69 -19.33
CA PHE A 160 -21.10 -2.38 -20.30
C PHE A 160 -20.59 -2.31 -21.73
#